data_0ee248fc9ddda4c27f9db6ceee317073
#
_entry.id   0ee248fc9ddda4c27f9db6ceee317073
#
_cell.length_a   1.000
_cell.length_b   1.000
_cell.length_c   1.000
_cell.angle_alpha   90.00
_cell.angle_beta   90.00
_cell.angle_gamma   90.00
#
_symmetry.space_group_name_H-M   'P 1'
#
loop_
_entity.id
_entity.type
_entity.pdbx_description
1 polymer ?
#
loop_
_entity_poly.entity_id
_entity_poly.type
_entity_poly.pdbx_seq_one_letter_code
_entity_poly.pdbx_strand_id
1 'polypeptide(L)'
;LDWGLRITILLTLPAALALALLATPLITTLFYHGAFTDHDVWMTREALIAYSVGLLGLILVKVLAPGFYARQNIRTPVKIAIITLIATQLMNLAFIVPFKHAGLALSIGLGACLNAGLLYYKLRSHGVYQPQPGWLIFFLKILVALTIMGVILWFATGSDASWLIDSTMTRVGRLSWIITAGASSYFAAL
;
A
#
# COMPACT_ATOMS: atom_id res chain seq x y z
N LEU A 1 20.51 -6.16 0.27
CA LEU A 1 19.43 -5.30 0.78
C LEU A 1 19.02 -4.23 -0.23
N ASP A 2 19.94 -3.49 -0.84
CA ASP A 2 19.63 -2.39 -1.75
C ASP A 2 18.76 -2.85 -2.95
N TRP A 3 19.17 -3.94 -3.61
CA TRP A 3 18.39 -4.54 -4.70
C TRP A 3 16.99 -4.98 -4.25
N GLY A 4 16.88 -5.64 -3.10
CA GLY A 4 15.59 -6.05 -2.55
C GLY A 4 14.68 -4.86 -2.22
N LEU A 5 15.23 -3.76 -1.68
CA LEU A 5 14.49 -2.54 -1.42
C LEU A 5 13.98 -1.89 -2.73
N ARG A 6 14.82 -1.83 -3.75
CA ARG A 6 14.42 -1.29 -5.07
C ARG A 6 13.28 -2.07 -5.70
N ILE A 7 13.39 -3.41 -5.74
CA ILE A 7 12.30 -4.26 -6.27
C ILE A 7 11.03 -4.11 -5.45
N THR A 8 11.17 -4.10 -4.12
CA THR A 8 10.01 -3.93 -3.25
C THR A 8 9.29 -2.62 -3.53
N ILE A 9 9.99 -1.50 -3.60
CA ILE A 9 9.42 -0.20 -3.89
C ILE A 9 8.80 -0.18 -5.28
N LEU A 10 9.51 -0.73 -6.28
CA LEU A 10 9.07 -0.81 -7.66
C LEU A 10 7.72 -1.53 -7.83
N LEU A 11 7.48 -2.58 -7.05
CA LEU A 11 6.25 -3.37 -7.13
C LEU A 11 5.16 -2.87 -6.17
N THR A 12 5.55 -2.40 -4.99
CA THR A 12 4.58 -2.03 -3.95
C THR A 12 3.93 -0.68 -4.21
N LEU A 13 4.67 0.31 -4.73
CA LEU A 13 4.10 1.63 -4.98
C LEU A 13 2.97 1.60 -6.03
N PRO A 14 3.13 0.96 -7.21
CA PRO A 14 2.01 0.84 -8.14
C PRO A 14 0.85 0.01 -7.58
N ALA A 15 1.13 -1.04 -6.79
CA ALA A 15 0.09 -1.82 -6.14
C ALA A 15 -0.70 -0.98 -5.12
N ALA A 16 -0.03 -0.17 -4.30
CA ALA A 16 -0.68 0.73 -3.35
C ALA A 16 -1.53 1.79 -4.05
N LEU A 17 -1.01 2.40 -5.12
CA LEU A 17 -1.75 3.37 -5.94
C LEU A 17 -2.97 2.73 -6.61
N ALA A 18 -2.81 1.54 -7.19
CA ALA A 18 -3.92 0.80 -7.80
C ALA A 18 -5.01 0.46 -6.77
N LEU A 19 -4.63 -0.03 -5.58
CA LEU A 19 -5.59 -0.31 -4.49
C LEU A 19 -6.36 0.93 -4.06
N ALA A 20 -5.71 2.09 -3.99
CA ALA A 20 -6.38 3.33 -3.64
C ALA A 20 -7.37 3.80 -4.73
N LEU A 21 -6.94 3.79 -6.00
CA LEU A 21 -7.75 4.27 -7.12
C LEU A 21 -8.87 3.29 -7.51
N LEU A 22 -8.61 2.00 -7.42
CA LEU A 22 -9.56 0.95 -7.77
C LEU A 22 -10.33 0.40 -6.56
N ALA A 23 -10.36 1.12 -5.44
CA ALA A 23 -11.02 0.64 -4.23
C ALA A 23 -12.51 0.32 -4.46
N THR A 24 -13.28 1.22 -5.07
CA THR A 24 -14.69 0.97 -5.40
C THR A 24 -14.86 -0.18 -6.40
N PRO A 25 -14.17 -0.20 -7.56
CA PRO A 25 -14.20 -1.34 -8.49
C PRO A 25 -13.91 -2.69 -7.86
N LEU A 26 -12.87 -2.76 -7.02
CA LEU A 26 -12.46 -3.99 -6.36
C LEU A 26 -13.54 -4.48 -5.38
N ILE A 27 -14.05 -3.60 -4.53
CA ILE A 27 -15.03 -3.96 -3.51
C ILE A 27 -16.35 -4.35 -4.16
N THR A 28 -16.81 -3.60 -5.14
CA THR A 28 -18.07 -3.91 -5.84
C THR A 28 -17.99 -5.21 -6.62
N THR A 29 -16.84 -5.50 -7.22
CA THR A 29 -16.67 -6.74 -8.00
C THR A 29 -16.57 -7.96 -7.10
N LEU A 30 -15.90 -7.85 -5.94
CA LEU A 30 -15.61 -8.99 -5.06
C LEU A 30 -16.67 -9.24 -4.01
N PHE A 31 -17.30 -8.18 -3.48
CA PHE A 31 -18.15 -8.28 -2.29
C PHE A 31 -19.58 -7.79 -2.49
N TYR A 32 -19.89 -6.98 -3.52
CA TYR A 32 -21.22 -6.40 -3.70
C TYR A 32 -22.20 -7.43 -4.27
N HIS A 33 -22.60 -8.38 -3.40
CA HIS A 33 -23.63 -9.38 -3.68
C HIS A 33 -24.25 -9.89 -2.36
N GLY A 34 -25.45 -10.44 -2.44
CA GLY A 34 -26.17 -10.95 -1.28
C GLY A 34 -26.60 -9.83 -0.32
N ALA A 35 -26.17 -9.89 0.92
CA ALA A 35 -26.53 -8.94 1.97
C ALA A 35 -25.62 -7.70 2.05
N PHE A 36 -24.62 -7.57 1.15
CA PHE A 36 -23.70 -6.44 1.16
C PHE A 36 -24.34 -5.21 0.52
N THR A 37 -24.47 -4.13 1.29
CA THR A 37 -25.18 -2.91 0.90
C THR A 37 -24.23 -1.85 0.31
N ASP A 38 -24.82 -0.82 -0.34
CA ASP A 38 -24.07 0.34 -0.83
C ASP A 38 -23.30 1.04 0.29
N HIS A 39 -23.86 1.10 1.49
CA HIS A 39 -23.22 1.66 2.67
C HIS A 39 -21.95 0.88 3.05
N ASP A 40 -22.00 -0.45 2.98
CA ASP A 40 -20.86 -1.32 3.26
C ASP A 40 -19.75 -1.15 2.21
N VAL A 41 -20.12 -0.90 0.94
CA VAL A 41 -19.14 -0.58 -0.13
C VAL A 41 -18.37 0.68 0.23
N TRP A 42 -19.03 1.74 0.63
CA TRP A 42 -18.38 3.02 0.96
C TRP A 42 -17.49 2.90 2.20
N MET A 43 -17.97 2.24 3.23
CA MET A 43 -17.16 2.01 4.45
C MET A 43 -15.92 1.17 4.18
N THR A 44 -16.06 0.11 3.38
CA THR A 44 -14.92 -0.76 3.03
C THR A 44 -13.94 -0.05 2.11
N ARG A 45 -14.42 0.78 1.19
CA ARG A 45 -13.59 1.64 0.32
C ARG A 45 -12.70 2.57 1.14
N GLU A 46 -13.26 3.28 2.11
CA GLU A 46 -12.48 4.18 2.96
C GLU A 46 -11.38 3.42 3.73
N ALA A 47 -11.70 2.26 4.27
CA ALA A 47 -10.75 1.41 4.95
C ALA A 47 -9.65 0.89 4.01
N LEU A 48 -9.99 0.50 2.77
CA LEU A 48 -9.04 0.02 1.77
C LEU A 48 -8.08 1.12 1.32
N ILE A 49 -8.58 2.33 1.09
CA ILE A 49 -7.76 3.51 0.77
C ILE A 49 -6.80 3.81 1.94
N ALA A 50 -7.30 3.83 3.17
CA ALA A 50 -6.47 4.05 4.35
C ALA A 50 -5.38 2.97 4.51
N TYR A 51 -5.71 1.71 4.25
CA TYR A 51 -4.77 0.58 4.28
C TYR A 51 -3.71 0.66 3.18
N SER A 52 -4.06 1.13 1.99
CA SER A 52 -3.13 1.26 0.86
C SER A 52 -1.93 2.17 1.17
N VAL A 53 -2.14 3.20 1.99
CA VAL A 53 -1.07 4.10 2.48
C VAL A 53 0.01 3.33 3.24
N GLY A 54 -0.41 2.32 4.03
CA GLY A 54 0.49 1.50 4.84
C GLY A 54 1.15 0.33 4.12
N LEU A 55 0.69 0.01 2.91
CA LEU A 55 1.13 -1.19 2.19
C LEU A 55 2.64 -1.23 1.97
N LEU A 56 3.23 -0.09 1.62
CA LEU A 56 4.69 0.03 1.46
C LEU A 56 5.43 -0.32 2.76
N GLY A 57 4.97 0.23 3.90
CA GLY A 57 5.54 -0.05 5.22
C GLY A 57 5.47 -1.53 5.57
N LEU A 58 4.30 -2.16 5.37
CA LEU A 58 4.08 -3.58 5.65
C LEU A 58 5.05 -4.49 4.88
N ILE A 59 5.30 -4.19 3.61
CA ILE A 59 6.18 -5.00 2.77
C ILE A 59 7.65 -4.69 3.05
N LEU A 60 8.01 -3.42 3.28
CA LEU A 60 9.38 -3.03 3.63
C LEU A 60 9.87 -3.68 4.91
N VAL A 61 9.03 -3.85 5.93
CA VAL A 61 9.38 -4.59 7.15
C VAL A 61 9.87 -6.00 6.83
N LYS A 62 9.21 -6.70 5.91
CA LYS A 62 9.58 -8.07 5.51
C LYS A 62 10.94 -8.16 4.81
N VAL A 63 11.40 -7.07 4.20
CA VAL A 63 12.71 -7.00 3.54
C VAL A 63 13.80 -6.51 4.50
N LEU A 64 13.46 -5.61 5.42
CA LEU A 64 14.43 -5.02 6.35
C LEU A 64 14.71 -5.92 7.55
N ALA A 65 13.72 -6.62 8.09
CA ALA A 65 13.91 -7.48 9.27
C ALA A 65 14.93 -8.61 9.05
N PRO A 66 14.98 -9.33 7.92
CA PRO A 66 16.03 -10.31 7.63
C PRO A 66 17.47 -9.74 7.69
N GLY A 67 17.65 -8.44 7.43
CA GLY A 67 18.96 -7.79 7.56
C GLY A 67 19.53 -7.84 8.99
N PHE A 68 18.67 -7.88 10.01
CA PHE A 68 19.06 -8.09 11.40
C PHE A 68 19.25 -9.57 11.73
N TYR A 69 18.38 -10.44 11.22
CA TYR A 69 18.45 -11.88 11.48
C TYR A 69 19.74 -12.51 10.92
N ALA A 70 20.19 -12.06 9.76
CA ALA A 70 21.47 -12.48 9.17
C ALA A 70 22.70 -12.17 10.07
N ARG A 71 22.54 -11.22 11.00
CA ARG A 71 23.56 -10.87 12.02
C ARG A 71 23.25 -11.42 13.40
N GLN A 72 22.32 -12.36 13.51
CA GLN A 72 21.86 -12.95 14.78
C GLN A 72 21.32 -11.91 15.79
N ASN A 73 20.94 -10.73 15.31
CA ASN A 73 20.39 -9.66 16.13
C ASN A 73 18.86 -9.69 16.10
N ILE A 74 18.25 -10.55 16.90
CA ILE A 74 16.80 -10.66 17.02
C ILE A 74 16.24 -9.56 17.96
N ARG A 75 17.06 -9.08 18.90
CA ARG A 75 16.61 -8.14 19.94
C ARG A 75 16.16 -6.79 19.36
N THR A 76 16.85 -6.28 18.35
CA THR A 76 16.55 -4.96 17.77
C THR A 76 15.18 -4.93 17.05
N PRO A 77 14.87 -5.86 16.11
CA PRO A 77 13.53 -5.90 15.49
C PRO A 77 12.42 -6.11 16.50
N VAL A 78 12.61 -6.94 17.52
CA VAL A 78 11.60 -7.16 18.57
C VAL A 78 11.31 -5.89 19.37
N LYS A 79 12.35 -5.15 19.78
CA LYS A 79 12.17 -3.85 20.46
C LYS A 79 11.40 -2.85 19.58
N ILE A 80 11.76 -2.77 18.30
CA ILE A 80 11.08 -1.89 17.34
C ILE A 80 9.61 -2.31 17.20
N ALA A 81 9.34 -3.61 17.07
CA ALA A 81 7.97 -4.13 16.97
C ALA A 81 7.11 -3.75 18.20
N ILE A 82 7.67 -3.83 19.42
CA ILE A 82 6.97 -3.44 20.66
C ILE A 82 6.68 -1.92 20.64
N ILE A 83 7.67 -1.10 20.28
CA ILE A 83 7.49 0.36 20.20
C ILE A 83 6.41 0.70 19.18
N THR A 84 6.44 0.08 18.00
CA THR A 84 5.45 0.33 16.95
C THR A 84 4.07 -0.19 17.31
N LEU A 85 3.97 -1.29 18.06
CA LEU A 85 2.71 -1.79 18.59
C LEU A 85 2.05 -0.76 19.52
N ILE A 86 2.82 -0.23 20.47
CA ILE A 86 2.34 0.81 21.40
C ILE A 86 1.92 2.06 20.61
N ALA A 87 2.75 2.52 19.68
CA ALA A 87 2.43 3.67 18.84
C ALA A 87 1.15 3.45 18.02
N THR A 88 0.97 2.25 17.45
CA THR A 88 -0.25 1.89 16.71
C THR A 88 -1.49 1.94 17.62
N GLN A 89 -1.40 1.46 18.87
CA GLN A 89 -2.52 1.53 19.79
C GLN A 89 -2.86 2.98 20.17
N LEU A 90 -1.87 3.83 20.36
CA LEU A 90 -2.10 5.26 20.61
C LEU A 90 -2.73 5.94 19.39
N MET A 91 -2.28 5.62 18.18
CA MET A 91 -2.89 6.11 16.95
C MET A 91 -4.33 5.59 16.77
N ASN A 92 -4.61 4.33 17.14
CA ASN A 92 -5.97 3.79 17.14
C ASN A 92 -6.90 4.64 18.01
N LEU A 93 -6.49 4.95 19.24
CA LEU A 93 -7.28 5.78 20.16
C LEU A 93 -7.51 7.19 19.59
N ALA A 94 -6.51 7.78 18.94
CA ALA A 94 -6.61 9.10 18.36
C ALA A 94 -7.50 9.14 17.11
N PHE A 95 -7.43 8.11 16.25
CA PHE A 95 -8.07 8.11 14.94
C PHE A 95 -9.47 7.47 14.93
N ILE A 96 -9.82 6.69 15.97
CA ILE A 96 -11.13 6.03 16.03
C ILE A 96 -12.29 7.05 16.07
N VAL A 97 -12.09 8.19 16.73
CA VAL A 97 -13.12 9.23 16.86
C VAL A 97 -13.36 9.95 15.52
N PRO A 98 -12.33 10.51 14.83
CA PRO A 98 -12.55 11.24 13.57
C PRO A 98 -12.79 10.33 12.35
N PHE A 99 -12.13 9.15 12.28
CA PHE A 99 -12.13 8.31 11.07
C PHE A 99 -12.81 6.95 11.25
N LYS A 100 -13.35 6.65 12.43
CA LYS A 100 -14.04 5.39 12.73
C LYS A 100 -13.21 4.16 12.27
N HIS A 101 -13.81 3.27 11.46
CA HIS A 101 -13.16 2.07 10.91
C HIS A 101 -11.97 2.37 9.99
N ALA A 102 -12.03 3.44 9.19
CA ALA A 102 -10.90 3.87 8.35
C ALA A 102 -9.70 4.30 9.19
N GLY A 103 -9.95 4.88 10.38
CA GLY A 103 -8.91 5.25 11.34
C GLY A 103 -8.10 4.05 11.86
N LEU A 104 -8.75 2.93 12.09
CA LEU A 104 -8.07 1.68 12.49
C LEU A 104 -7.15 1.18 11.37
N ALA A 105 -7.63 1.16 10.13
CA ALA A 105 -6.84 0.77 8.97
C ALA A 105 -5.64 1.70 8.75
N LEU A 106 -5.86 3.02 8.90
CA LEU A 106 -4.80 4.03 8.79
C LEU A 106 -3.74 3.86 9.90
N SER A 107 -4.16 3.61 11.13
CA SER A 107 -3.23 3.39 12.26
C SER A 107 -2.32 2.20 12.02
N ILE A 108 -2.88 1.09 11.54
CA ILE A 108 -2.09 -0.12 11.19
C ILE A 108 -1.09 0.22 10.09
N GLY A 109 -1.53 0.92 9.05
CA GLY A 109 -0.68 1.35 7.94
C GLY A 109 0.47 2.26 8.39
N LEU A 110 0.17 3.30 9.17
CA LEU A 110 1.16 4.23 9.71
C LEU A 110 2.11 3.54 10.70
N GLY A 111 1.59 2.61 11.52
CA GLY A 111 2.41 1.78 12.40
C GLY A 111 3.42 0.93 11.63
N ALA A 112 2.99 0.34 10.50
CA ALA A 112 3.89 -0.41 9.62
C ALA A 112 4.95 0.50 8.96
N CYS A 113 4.58 1.70 8.54
CA CYS A 113 5.53 2.69 8.03
C CYS A 113 6.54 3.12 9.09
N LEU A 114 6.08 3.35 10.34
CA LEU A 114 6.95 3.65 11.47
C LEU A 114 7.92 2.50 11.75
N ASN A 115 7.44 1.25 11.75
CA ASN A 115 8.26 0.06 11.92
C ASN A 115 9.35 -0.03 10.85
N ALA A 116 8.96 0.07 9.57
CA ALA A 116 9.90 0.06 8.45
C ALA A 116 10.93 1.19 8.56
N GLY A 117 10.51 2.40 8.90
CA GLY A 117 11.38 3.56 9.09
C GLY A 117 12.40 3.35 10.22
N LEU A 118 11.97 2.82 11.37
CA LEU A 118 12.86 2.52 12.49
C LEU A 118 13.84 1.40 12.16
N LEU A 119 13.39 0.34 11.47
CA LEU A 119 14.28 -0.73 11.01
C LEU A 119 15.32 -0.18 10.02
N TYR A 120 14.89 0.60 9.04
CA TYR A 120 15.78 1.24 8.07
C TYR A 120 16.82 2.14 8.76
N TYR A 121 16.37 3.01 9.67
CA TYR A 121 17.25 3.89 10.43
C TYR A 121 18.30 3.11 11.23
N LYS A 122 17.90 2.04 11.92
CA LYS A 122 18.81 1.19 12.70
C LYS A 122 19.78 0.41 11.82
N LEU A 123 19.35 -0.14 10.67
CA LEU A 123 20.25 -0.79 9.73
C LEU A 123 21.34 0.16 9.21
N ARG A 124 20.95 1.41 8.94
CA ARG A 124 21.87 2.44 8.49
C ARG A 124 22.83 2.89 9.59
N SER A 125 22.32 3.13 10.80
CA SER A 125 23.14 3.59 11.95
C SER A 125 24.17 2.55 12.41
N HIS A 126 23.89 1.26 12.22
CA HIS A 126 24.84 0.19 12.53
C HIS A 126 25.78 -0.16 11.36
N GLY A 127 25.78 0.61 10.27
CA GLY A 127 26.62 0.36 9.11
C GLY A 127 26.28 -0.93 8.33
N VAL A 128 25.10 -1.52 8.60
CA VAL A 128 24.64 -2.76 7.94
C VAL A 128 24.18 -2.49 6.53
N TYR A 129 23.60 -1.31 6.32
CA TYR A 129 23.09 -0.87 5.04
C TYR A 129 23.67 0.50 4.66
N GLN A 130 24.24 0.57 3.47
CA GLN A 130 24.66 1.80 2.83
C GLN A 130 23.93 1.92 1.50
N PRO A 131 23.12 2.98 1.30
CA PRO A 131 22.42 3.20 0.04
C PRO A 131 23.42 3.34 -1.11
N GLN A 132 23.20 2.59 -2.18
CA GLN A 132 23.99 2.74 -3.41
C GLN A 132 23.60 4.02 -4.17
N PRO A 133 24.47 4.60 -4.99
CA PRO A 133 24.12 5.76 -5.81
C PRO A 133 22.98 5.43 -6.79
N GLY A 134 22.27 6.49 -7.24
CA GLY A 134 21.20 6.34 -8.24
C GLY A 134 19.78 6.26 -7.67
N TRP A 135 19.58 6.37 -6.38
CA TRP A 135 18.23 6.38 -5.77
C TRP A 135 17.36 7.54 -6.27
N LEU A 136 17.94 8.72 -6.49
CA LEU A 136 17.17 9.88 -6.97
C LEU A 136 16.58 9.61 -8.36
N ILE A 137 17.41 9.10 -9.29
CA ILE A 137 16.97 8.77 -10.65
C ILE A 137 15.92 7.65 -10.62
N PHE A 138 16.12 6.66 -9.76
CA PHE A 138 15.17 5.57 -9.55
C PHE A 138 13.80 6.09 -9.07
N PHE A 139 13.77 6.97 -8.07
CA PHE A 139 12.51 7.55 -7.59
C PHE A 139 11.85 8.45 -8.63
N LEU A 140 12.62 9.23 -9.40
CA LEU A 140 12.06 10.05 -10.47
C LEU A 140 11.39 9.20 -11.55
N LYS A 141 12.02 8.11 -11.98
CA LYS A 141 11.44 7.18 -12.96
C LYS A 141 10.14 6.56 -12.42
N ILE A 142 10.16 6.06 -11.20
CA ILE A 142 8.95 5.50 -10.58
C ILE A 142 7.85 6.55 -10.48
N LEU A 143 8.17 7.78 -10.08
CA LEU A 143 7.19 8.85 -9.96
C LEU A 143 6.49 9.14 -11.31
N VAL A 144 7.27 9.23 -12.40
CA VAL A 144 6.72 9.43 -13.74
C VAL A 144 5.82 8.24 -14.12
N ALA A 145 6.29 7.01 -13.93
CA ALA A 145 5.51 5.81 -14.24
C ALA A 145 4.21 5.72 -13.41
N LEU A 146 4.28 6.05 -12.11
CA LEU A 146 3.10 6.12 -11.23
C LEU A 146 2.11 7.20 -11.68
N THR A 147 2.59 8.35 -12.11
CA THR A 147 1.72 9.43 -12.60
C THR A 147 0.98 9.01 -13.86
N ILE A 148 1.69 8.42 -14.83
CA ILE A 148 1.08 7.90 -16.07
C ILE A 148 0.03 6.82 -15.74
N MET A 149 0.41 5.83 -14.94
CA MET A 149 -0.50 4.78 -14.49
C MET A 149 -1.70 5.35 -13.76
N GLY A 150 -1.50 6.30 -12.82
CA GLY A 150 -2.55 6.91 -12.04
C GLY A 150 -3.57 7.67 -12.89
N VAL A 151 -3.09 8.42 -13.89
CA VAL A 151 -3.95 9.13 -14.85
C VAL A 151 -4.78 8.12 -15.67
N ILE A 152 -4.15 7.07 -16.19
CA ILE A 152 -4.85 6.04 -16.97
C ILE A 152 -5.91 5.34 -16.11
N LEU A 153 -5.56 4.93 -14.89
CA LEU A 153 -6.51 4.29 -13.97
C LEU A 153 -7.67 5.23 -13.62
N TRP A 154 -7.39 6.49 -13.34
CA TRP A 154 -8.41 7.48 -13.01
C TRP A 154 -9.46 7.65 -14.13
N PHE A 155 -9.00 7.83 -15.38
CA PHE A 155 -9.91 7.96 -16.51
C PHE A 155 -10.61 6.65 -16.87
N ALA A 156 -9.93 5.51 -16.76
CA ALA A 156 -10.51 4.20 -17.08
C ALA A 156 -11.55 3.75 -16.05
N THR A 157 -11.40 4.11 -14.78
CA THR A 157 -12.35 3.76 -13.71
C THR A 157 -13.71 4.43 -13.92
N GLY A 158 -13.73 5.70 -14.37
CA GLY A 158 -14.96 6.46 -14.57
C GLY A 158 -15.67 6.79 -13.23
N SER A 159 -17.00 6.88 -13.26
CA SER A 159 -17.79 7.22 -12.08
C SER A 159 -18.02 6.00 -11.18
N ASP A 160 -17.85 6.18 -9.86
CA ASP A 160 -18.09 5.13 -8.85
C ASP A 160 -19.52 4.56 -8.92
N ALA A 161 -20.50 5.41 -9.27
CA ALA A 161 -21.91 5.00 -9.39
C ALA A 161 -22.13 3.94 -10.47
N SER A 162 -21.39 3.96 -11.57
CA SER A 162 -21.51 2.96 -12.63
C SER A 162 -21.19 1.54 -12.14
N TRP A 163 -20.28 1.42 -11.19
CA TRP A 163 -19.87 0.13 -10.62
C TRP A 163 -20.93 -0.52 -9.73
N LEU A 164 -21.86 0.25 -9.19
CA LEU A 164 -22.98 -0.28 -8.38
C LEU A 164 -24.12 -0.82 -9.27
N ILE A 165 -24.25 -0.31 -10.49
CA ILE A 165 -25.36 -0.66 -11.41
C ILE A 165 -24.96 -1.83 -12.33
N ASP A 166 -23.69 -1.95 -12.71
CA ASP A 166 -23.18 -2.96 -13.64
C ASP A 166 -23.40 -4.39 -13.14
N SER A 167 -23.60 -5.33 -14.07
CA SER A 167 -23.66 -6.75 -13.75
C SER A 167 -22.30 -7.29 -13.30
N THR A 168 -22.27 -8.35 -12.51
CA THR A 168 -21.01 -8.94 -11.99
C THR A 168 -20.03 -9.31 -13.11
N MET A 169 -20.52 -9.88 -14.22
CA MET A 169 -19.67 -10.25 -15.36
C MET A 169 -19.04 -9.02 -16.03
N THR A 170 -19.83 -7.94 -16.18
CA THR A 170 -19.35 -6.67 -16.74
C THR A 170 -18.27 -6.06 -15.82
N ARG A 171 -18.50 -6.07 -14.49
CA ARG A 171 -17.51 -5.59 -13.50
C ARG A 171 -16.20 -6.34 -13.59
N VAL A 172 -16.24 -7.67 -13.64
CA VAL A 172 -15.05 -8.53 -13.74
C VAL A 172 -14.27 -8.23 -15.02
N GLY A 173 -14.95 -8.19 -16.17
CA GLY A 173 -14.30 -7.90 -17.45
C GLY A 173 -13.66 -6.51 -17.48
N ARG A 174 -14.42 -5.49 -17.04
CA ARG A 174 -13.96 -4.10 -16.96
C ARG A 174 -12.78 -3.94 -16.00
N LEU A 175 -12.86 -4.53 -14.80
CA LEU A 175 -11.79 -4.48 -13.81
C LEU A 175 -10.52 -5.16 -14.31
N SER A 176 -10.63 -6.34 -14.93
CA SER A 176 -9.49 -7.06 -15.48
C SER A 176 -8.78 -6.26 -16.57
N TRP A 177 -9.55 -5.62 -17.46
CA TRP A 177 -8.99 -4.75 -18.50
C TRP A 177 -8.26 -3.53 -17.90
N ILE A 178 -8.88 -2.86 -16.91
CA ILE A 178 -8.29 -1.68 -16.24
C ILE A 178 -6.99 -2.05 -15.52
N ILE A 179 -6.97 -3.17 -14.78
CA ILE A 179 -5.75 -3.65 -14.10
C ILE A 179 -4.65 -3.95 -15.12
N THR A 180 -4.98 -4.62 -16.23
CA THR A 180 -4.01 -4.96 -17.27
C THR A 180 -3.47 -3.70 -17.95
N ALA A 181 -4.34 -2.73 -18.28
CA ALA A 181 -3.94 -1.46 -18.87
C ALA A 181 -3.04 -0.65 -17.91
N GLY A 182 -3.41 -0.58 -16.62
CA GLY A 182 -2.60 0.09 -15.59
C GLY A 182 -1.23 -0.56 -15.41
N ALA A 183 -1.16 -1.87 -15.30
CA ALA A 183 0.09 -2.60 -15.17
C ALA A 183 0.97 -2.42 -16.42
N SER A 184 0.40 -2.57 -17.61
CA SER A 184 1.13 -2.39 -18.89
C SER A 184 1.67 -0.97 -19.04
N SER A 185 0.88 0.04 -18.69
CA SER A 185 1.32 1.44 -18.77
C SER A 185 2.46 1.76 -17.79
N TYR A 186 2.40 1.19 -16.58
CA TYR A 186 3.44 1.35 -15.59
C TYR A 186 4.78 0.76 -16.06
N PHE A 187 4.77 -0.51 -16.51
CA PHE A 187 5.98 -1.17 -16.99
C PHE A 187 6.51 -0.60 -18.30
N ALA A 188 5.65 -0.06 -19.14
CA ALA A 188 6.08 0.61 -20.37
C ALA A 188 6.73 1.98 -20.12
N ALA A 189 6.40 2.63 -18.99
CA ALA A 189 6.93 3.95 -18.61
C ALA A 189 8.23 3.88 -17.78
N LEU A 190 8.64 2.70 -17.30
CA LEU A 190 9.86 2.44 -16.52
C LEU A 190 11.11 2.37 -17.39
#